data_0a8a7b153cf2d68ff13fc1aa64256f74
#
_entry.id   0a8a7b153cf2d68ff13fc1aa64256f74
#
_cell.length_a   1.000
_cell.length_b   1.000
_cell.length_c   1.000
_cell.angle_alpha   90.00
_cell.angle_beta   90.00
_cell.angle_gamma   90.00
#
_symmetry.space_group_name_H-M   'P 1'
#
loop_
_entity.id
_entity.type
_entity.pdbx_description
1 polymer ?
#
loop_
_entity_poly.entity_id
_entity_poly.type
_entity_poly.pdbx_seq_one_letter_code
_entity_poly.pdbx_strand_id
1 'polypeptide(L)'
;RRTVLATLLKDEAPARYRDWVEQNRRWVHDRSGGRVGYVHLPDMMSAGYAEFHRYFILECERDGLIVDVRYNRGGHVSQLLLEKVARRRVGYAMARWEGPFPYPEDSSFGPVVALTNEHAGSDGDIFSHCFKLMKIGPLVGKRTWGGVIGIWPRHRLVDGTETTQPEFSFWFSDVGWSVENYGTDPDLDVDNAPQDTAAGRDRQLETALAVALERIEASPPKRPAPQPRPVLAPGPLPPRR
;
A
#
# COMPACT_ATOMS: atom_id res chain seq x y z
N ARG A 1 -0.53 42.23 19.19
CA ARG A 1 -0.62 41.95 17.73
C ARG A 1 0.70 41.38 17.28
N ARG A 2 0.65 40.26 16.54
CA ARG A 2 1.81 39.60 15.95
C ARG A 2 1.67 39.66 14.42
N THR A 3 2.69 40.17 13.71
CA THR A 3 2.74 40.14 12.26
C THR A 3 3.42 38.85 11.82
N VAL A 4 2.79 38.09 10.94
CA VAL A 4 3.31 36.86 10.38
C VAL A 4 3.43 37.04 8.87
N LEU A 5 4.62 36.75 8.32
CA LEU A 5 4.81 36.64 6.88
C LEU A 5 4.35 35.29 6.42
N ALA A 6 3.43 35.23 5.46
CA ALA A 6 2.95 34.02 4.84
C ALA A 6 3.29 34.00 3.34
N THR A 7 3.87 32.91 2.87
CA THR A 7 4.08 32.68 1.44
C THR A 7 2.81 32.13 0.84
N LEU A 8 2.29 32.77 -0.21
CA LEU A 8 1.12 32.27 -0.93
C LEU A 8 1.48 31.02 -1.75
N LEU A 9 0.59 30.04 -1.70
CA LEU A 9 0.71 28.85 -2.53
C LEU A 9 0.18 29.15 -3.94
N LYS A 10 0.87 28.68 -4.97
CA LYS A 10 0.37 28.71 -6.35
C LYS A 10 -0.72 27.69 -6.59
N ASP A 11 -0.63 26.55 -5.90
CA ASP A 11 -1.56 25.42 -5.98
C ASP A 11 -1.70 24.81 -4.59
N GLU A 12 -2.91 24.64 -4.14
CA GLU A 12 -3.23 24.00 -2.84
C GLU A 12 -3.35 22.48 -2.92
N ALA A 13 -3.51 21.90 -4.12
CA ALA A 13 -3.81 20.47 -4.27
C ALA A 13 -2.77 19.56 -3.59
N PRO A 14 -1.45 19.81 -3.68
CA PRO A 14 -0.45 19.00 -2.98
C PRO A 14 -0.57 19.09 -1.45
N ALA A 15 -0.91 20.26 -0.90
CA ALA A 15 -1.08 20.44 0.54
C ALA A 15 -2.36 19.76 1.05
N ARG A 16 -3.47 19.90 0.30
CA ARG A 16 -4.74 19.22 0.60
C ARG A 16 -4.61 17.70 0.51
N TYR A 17 -3.93 17.20 -0.51
CA TYR A 17 -3.61 15.79 -0.65
C TYR A 17 -2.83 15.28 0.58
N ARG A 18 -1.78 15.98 0.98
CA ARG A 18 -0.98 15.62 2.16
C ARG A 18 -1.83 15.60 3.43
N ASP A 19 -2.64 16.61 3.64
CA ASP A 19 -3.52 16.71 4.80
C ASP A 19 -4.53 15.54 4.85
N TRP A 20 -5.15 15.21 3.72
CA TRP A 20 -6.07 14.08 3.59
C TRP A 20 -5.39 12.73 3.91
N VAL A 21 -4.21 12.47 3.36
CA VAL A 21 -3.45 11.25 3.65
C VAL A 21 -3.10 11.14 5.14
N GLU A 22 -2.64 12.26 5.74
CA GLU A 22 -2.29 12.29 7.16
C GLU A 22 -3.50 12.15 8.08
N GLN A 23 -4.65 12.69 7.69
CA GLN A 23 -5.91 12.50 8.43
C GLN A 23 -6.34 11.03 8.42
N ASN A 24 -6.32 10.38 7.25
CA ASN A 24 -6.64 8.96 7.12
C ASN A 24 -5.67 8.08 7.93
N ARG A 25 -4.37 8.35 7.84
CA ARG A 25 -3.35 7.61 8.58
C ARG A 25 -3.56 7.75 10.10
N ARG A 26 -3.78 8.95 10.61
CA ARG A 26 -4.08 9.20 12.04
C ARG A 26 -5.36 8.51 12.46
N TRP A 27 -6.41 8.60 11.64
CA TRP A 27 -7.69 7.96 11.91
C TRP A 27 -7.54 6.43 12.04
N VAL A 28 -6.77 5.79 11.13
CA VAL A 28 -6.49 4.36 11.21
C VAL A 28 -5.70 4.00 12.47
N HIS A 29 -4.67 4.80 12.81
CA HIS A 29 -3.88 4.58 14.01
C HIS A 29 -4.72 4.71 15.29
N ASP A 30 -5.49 5.78 15.41
CA ASP A 30 -6.31 6.05 16.60
C ASP A 30 -7.35 4.94 16.79
N ARG A 31 -8.04 4.53 15.73
CA ARG A 31 -9.08 3.51 15.78
C ARG A 31 -8.56 2.09 15.97
N SER A 32 -7.33 1.81 15.56
CA SER A 32 -6.69 0.51 15.76
C SER A 32 -5.83 0.42 17.04
N GLY A 33 -5.71 1.49 17.80
CA GLY A 33 -4.74 1.57 18.89
C GLY A 33 -3.30 1.44 18.39
N GLY A 34 -3.01 1.92 17.18
CA GLY A 34 -1.70 1.86 16.54
C GLY A 34 -1.34 0.50 15.92
N ARG A 35 -2.27 -0.45 15.88
CA ARG A 35 -2.02 -1.81 15.38
C ARG A 35 -2.02 -1.92 13.86
N VAL A 36 -2.71 -1.03 13.15
CA VAL A 36 -2.82 -1.06 11.69
C VAL A 36 -2.11 0.12 11.06
N GLY A 37 -1.27 -0.15 10.07
CA GLY A 37 -0.60 0.85 9.25
C GLY A 37 -1.46 1.31 8.07
N TYR A 38 -1.12 2.46 7.50
CA TYR A 38 -1.82 3.02 6.36
C TYR A 38 -0.83 3.67 5.38
N VAL A 39 -0.96 3.31 4.10
CA VAL A 39 -0.18 3.89 3.00
C VAL A 39 -1.13 4.23 1.86
N HIS A 40 -1.04 5.44 1.31
CA HIS A 40 -1.78 5.83 0.11
C HIS A 40 -0.87 5.96 -1.10
N LEU A 41 -1.35 5.50 -2.26
CA LEU A 41 -0.66 5.51 -3.55
C LEU A 41 -1.43 6.40 -4.53
N PRO A 42 -1.02 7.66 -4.77
CA PRO A 42 -1.74 8.60 -5.63
C PRO A 42 -1.61 8.26 -7.12
N ASP A 43 -0.53 7.63 -7.49
CA ASP A 43 -0.22 7.17 -8.83
C ASP A 43 0.78 6.01 -8.79
N MET A 44 1.02 5.40 -9.95
CA MET A 44 2.06 4.39 -10.15
C MET A 44 3.23 4.98 -10.94
N MET A 45 3.65 6.20 -10.58
CA MET A 45 4.77 6.93 -11.13
C MET A 45 5.80 7.28 -10.05
N SER A 46 6.71 8.19 -10.34
CA SER A 46 7.75 8.60 -9.39
C SER A 46 7.19 9.21 -8.10
N ALA A 47 6.07 9.94 -8.19
CA ALA A 47 5.44 10.55 -7.01
C ALA A 47 4.84 9.46 -6.10
N GLY A 48 4.04 8.55 -6.64
CA GLY A 48 3.46 7.44 -5.89
C GLY A 48 4.51 6.49 -5.33
N TYR A 49 5.57 6.22 -6.09
CA TYR A 49 6.71 5.42 -5.62
C TYR A 49 7.40 6.07 -4.41
N ALA A 50 7.63 7.39 -4.46
CA ALA A 50 8.22 8.13 -3.35
C ALA A 50 7.28 8.16 -2.12
N GLU A 51 5.97 8.36 -2.34
CA GLU A 51 4.97 8.32 -1.25
C GLU A 51 4.91 6.95 -0.59
N PHE A 52 4.93 5.87 -1.38
CA PHE A 52 4.98 4.51 -0.84
C PHE A 52 6.18 4.34 0.10
N HIS A 53 7.38 4.64 -0.35
CA HIS A 53 8.58 4.45 0.45
C HIS A 53 8.67 5.39 1.66
N ARG A 54 8.04 6.55 1.60
CA ARG A 54 7.95 7.48 2.73
C ARG A 54 7.30 6.84 3.95
N TYR A 55 6.29 6.02 3.75
CA TYR A 55 5.46 5.47 4.82
C TYR A 55 5.64 3.96 5.00
N PHE A 56 5.79 3.21 3.92
CA PHE A 56 5.75 1.75 3.95
C PHE A 56 6.71 1.14 4.96
N ILE A 57 7.95 1.63 5.03
CA ILE A 57 8.98 1.10 5.95
C ILE A 57 8.54 1.15 7.40
N LEU A 58 7.82 2.20 7.81
CA LEU A 58 7.33 2.35 9.18
C LEU A 58 5.98 1.66 9.39
N GLU A 59 5.11 1.74 8.41
CA GLU A 59 3.74 1.24 8.52
C GLU A 59 3.65 -0.28 8.36
N CYS A 60 4.55 -0.93 7.62
CA CYS A 60 4.61 -2.39 7.49
C CYS A 60 5.07 -3.12 8.77
N GLU A 61 5.61 -2.40 9.76
CA GLU A 61 5.99 -2.94 11.06
C GLU A 61 4.81 -3.09 12.04
N ARG A 62 3.64 -2.57 11.68
CA ARG A 62 2.43 -2.71 12.49
C ARG A 62 1.81 -4.10 12.29
N ASP A 63 0.90 -4.47 13.16
CA ASP A 63 0.26 -5.80 13.16
C ASP A 63 -0.58 -6.08 11.89
N GLY A 64 -0.95 -5.06 11.14
CA GLY A 64 -1.60 -5.14 9.81
C GLY A 64 -1.35 -3.88 9.01
N LEU A 65 -1.66 -3.91 7.71
CA LEU A 65 -1.43 -2.80 6.79
C LEU A 65 -2.62 -2.59 5.86
N ILE A 66 -3.03 -1.33 5.71
CA ILE A 66 -3.96 -0.88 4.66
C ILE A 66 -3.15 -0.18 3.56
N VAL A 67 -3.30 -0.65 2.32
CA VAL A 67 -2.74 -0.03 1.11
C VAL A 67 -3.88 0.58 0.31
N ASP A 68 -3.97 1.89 0.33
CA ASP A 68 -5.05 2.65 -0.31
C ASP A 68 -4.62 3.11 -1.70
N VAL A 69 -5.25 2.56 -2.73
CA VAL A 69 -5.04 2.93 -4.13
C VAL A 69 -6.23 3.69 -4.72
N ARG A 70 -7.14 4.18 -3.89
CA ARG A 70 -8.24 5.02 -4.36
C ARG A 70 -7.69 6.28 -5.04
N TYR A 71 -8.35 6.70 -6.09
CA TYR A 71 -7.95 7.87 -6.90
C TYR A 71 -6.57 7.73 -7.56
N ASN A 72 -6.06 6.50 -7.69
CA ASN A 72 -4.78 6.25 -8.34
C ASN A 72 -4.86 6.52 -9.84
N ARG A 73 -3.96 7.34 -10.34
CA ARG A 73 -3.97 7.80 -11.74
C ARG A 73 -3.17 6.92 -12.69
N GLY A 74 -2.77 5.73 -12.24
CA GLY A 74 -1.96 4.82 -13.04
C GLY A 74 -0.49 5.23 -13.15
N GLY A 75 0.21 4.58 -14.03
CA GLY A 75 1.66 4.73 -14.26
C GLY A 75 2.28 3.44 -14.77
N HIS A 76 3.45 3.06 -14.22
CA HIS A 76 4.23 1.91 -14.70
C HIS A 76 4.98 1.16 -13.61
N VAL A 77 4.81 1.52 -12.32
CA VAL A 77 5.61 0.95 -11.22
C VAL A 77 4.83 0.01 -10.31
N SER A 78 3.60 -0.36 -10.67
CA SER A 78 2.77 -1.27 -9.86
C SER A 78 3.50 -2.57 -9.51
N GLN A 79 4.23 -3.15 -10.45
CA GLN A 79 5.00 -4.38 -10.24
C GLN A 79 6.06 -4.26 -9.13
N LEU A 80 6.73 -3.10 -9.01
CA LEU A 80 7.72 -2.86 -7.96
C LEU A 80 7.06 -2.71 -6.59
N LEU A 81 5.88 -2.11 -6.55
CA LEU A 81 5.10 -1.94 -5.33
C LEU A 81 4.47 -3.25 -4.88
N LEU A 82 3.90 -4.03 -5.81
CA LEU A 82 3.36 -5.36 -5.54
C LEU A 82 4.43 -6.31 -4.98
N GLU A 83 5.64 -6.29 -5.53
CA GLU A 83 6.75 -7.08 -5.01
C GLU A 83 7.02 -6.78 -3.52
N LYS A 84 6.99 -5.50 -3.13
CA LYS A 84 7.18 -5.09 -1.73
C LYS A 84 5.99 -5.49 -0.85
N VAL A 85 4.78 -5.19 -1.30
CA VAL A 85 3.54 -5.47 -0.54
C VAL A 85 3.30 -6.98 -0.38
N ALA A 86 3.68 -7.79 -1.38
CA ALA A 86 3.56 -9.25 -1.34
C ALA A 86 4.60 -9.93 -0.45
N ARG A 87 5.65 -9.23 -0.02
CA ARG A 87 6.66 -9.82 0.86
C ARG A 87 6.05 -10.24 2.18
N ARG A 88 6.20 -11.51 2.51
CA ARG A 88 5.78 -12.06 3.79
C ARG A 88 6.97 -12.16 4.72
N ARG A 89 6.82 -11.68 5.92
CA ARG A 89 7.82 -11.87 6.98
C ARG A 89 7.86 -13.35 7.36
N VAL A 90 8.98 -14.00 7.10
CA VAL A 90 9.17 -15.43 7.34
C VAL A 90 10.00 -15.69 8.60
N GLY A 91 10.67 -14.67 9.13
CA GLY A 91 11.51 -14.80 10.29
C GLY A 91 12.11 -13.48 10.75
N TYR A 92 13.09 -13.60 11.61
CA TYR A 92 13.86 -12.47 12.15
C TYR A 92 15.33 -12.84 12.20
N ALA A 93 16.19 -11.90 11.85
CA ALA A 93 17.60 -11.98 12.18
C ALA A 93 17.83 -11.35 13.56
N MET A 94 18.80 -11.89 14.28
CA MET A 94 19.14 -11.47 15.64
C MET A 94 20.59 -10.98 15.66
N ALA A 95 20.79 -9.69 15.77
CA ALA A 95 22.14 -9.15 15.92
C ALA A 95 22.67 -9.36 17.37
N ARG A 96 23.97 -9.24 17.52
CA ARG A 96 24.62 -9.40 18.85
C ARG A 96 24.27 -8.25 19.80
N TRP A 97 24.09 -7.05 19.25
CA TRP A 97 23.93 -5.78 19.97
C TRP A 97 22.66 -5.01 19.61
N GLU A 98 21.90 -5.50 18.65
CA GLU A 98 20.62 -4.92 18.25
C GLU A 98 19.47 -5.88 18.54
N GLY A 99 18.25 -5.34 18.56
CA GLY A 99 17.04 -6.14 18.62
C GLY A 99 16.84 -6.99 17.37
N PRO A 100 15.80 -7.84 17.36
CA PRO A 100 15.46 -8.60 16.17
C PRO A 100 15.02 -7.65 15.04
N PHE A 101 15.46 -7.91 13.81
CA PHE A 101 15.01 -7.23 12.62
C PHE A 101 14.38 -8.20 11.60
N PRO A 102 13.40 -7.74 10.81
CA PRO A 102 12.61 -8.60 9.94
C PRO A 102 13.45 -9.35 8.90
N TYR A 103 12.98 -10.54 8.53
CA TYR A 103 13.54 -11.25 7.39
C TYR A 103 12.40 -11.77 6.49
N PRO A 104 12.36 -11.41 5.19
CA PRO A 104 13.17 -10.34 4.59
C PRO A 104 12.83 -8.96 5.16
N GLU A 105 13.78 -8.03 5.05
CA GLU A 105 13.56 -6.62 5.41
C GLU A 105 12.42 -6.01 4.57
N ASP A 106 11.81 -4.91 5.07
CA ASP A 106 10.68 -4.24 4.43
C ASP A 106 9.54 -5.21 4.05
N SER A 107 9.18 -6.10 4.93
CA SER A 107 8.09 -7.05 4.76
C SER A 107 6.95 -6.77 5.72
N SER A 108 5.71 -6.90 5.26
CA SER A 108 4.53 -6.73 6.10
C SER A 108 4.53 -7.71 7.26
N PHE A 109 4.30 -7.20 8.48
CA PHE A 109 4.31 -8.02 9.68
C PHE A 109 3.07 -8.90 9.79
N GLY A 110 1.91 -8.39 9.40
CA GLY A 110 0.64 -9.08 9.45
C GLY A 110 -0.15 -8.99 8.14
N PRO A 111 -1.49 -9.15 8.22
CA PRO A 111 -2.35 -9.12 7.04
C PRO A 111 -2.33 -7.76 6.36
N VAL A 112 -2.45 -7.80 5.03
CA VAL A 112 -2.57 -6.61 4.19
C VAL A 112 -3.99 -6.57 3.61
N VAL A 113 -4.60 -5.38 3.62
CA VAL A 113 -5.89 -5.07 2.99
C VAL A 113 -5.67 -3.95 2.00
N ALA A 114 -6.20 -4.07 0.78
CA ALA A 114 -6.16 -2.97 -0.17
C ALA A 114 -7.50 -2.25 -0.28
N LEU A 115 -7.45 -0.93 -0.49
CA LEU A 115 -8.60 -0.09 -0.81
C LEU A 115 -8.52 0.35 -2.27
N THR A 116 -9.66 0.33 -2.96
CA THR A 116 -9.79 0.82 -4.33
C THR A 116 -11.13 1.54 -4.54
N ASN A 117 -11.24 2.28 -5.64
CA ASN A 117 -12.49 2.87 -6.08
C ASN A 117 -12.55 3.02 -7.61
N GLU A 118 -13.66 3.50 -8.13
CA GLU A 118 -13.93 3.73 -9.55
C GLU A 118 -12.99 4.74 -10.23
N HIS A 119 -12.19 5.45 -9.45
CA HIS A 119 -11.17 6.40 -9.95
C HIS A 119 -9.75 5.81 -9.94
N ALA A 120 -9.58 4.59 -9.46
CA ALA A 120 -8.33 3.87 -9.61
C ALA A 120 -8.25 3.31 -11.04
N GLY A 121 -7.32 3.84 -11.83
CA GLY A 121 -7.27 3.54 -13.26
C GLY A 121 -5.89 3.14 -13.78
N SER A 122 -5.85 2.55 -14.99
CA SER A 122 -4.64 2.17 -15.68
C SER A 122 -3.77 1.22 -14.83
N ASP A 123 -2.54 1.57 -14.49
CA ASP A 123 -1.68 0.76 -13.60
C ASP A 123 -2.26 0.64 -12.18
N GLY A 124 -3.23 1.47 -11.79
CA GLY A 124 -4.04 1.31 -10.58
C GLY A 124 -5.03 0.15 -10.67
N ASP A 125 -5.67 -0.06 -11.85
CA ASP A 125 -6.45 -1.27 -12.14
C ASP A 125 -5.57 -2.51 -12.05
N ILE A 126 -4.40 -2.46 -12.71
CA ILE A 126 -3.43 -3.57 -12.76
C ILE A 126 -2.95 -3.93 -11.37
N PHE A 127 -2.60 -2.94 -10.54
CA PHE A 127 -2.24 -3.18 -9.16
C PHE A 127 -3.36 -3.89 -8.39
N SER A 128 -4.59 -3.39 -8.49
CA SER A 128 -5.75 -3.95 -7.80
C SER A 128 -6.04 -5.39 -8.25
N HIS A 129 -5.96 -5.65 -9.56
CA HIS A 129 -6.14 -6.99 -10.12
C HIS A 129 -5.05 -7.96 -9.68
N CYS A 130 -3.79 -7.56 -9.82
CA CYS A 130 -2.65 -8.38 -9.41
C CYS A 130 -2.62 -8.61 -7.90
N PHE A 131 -3.02 -7.64 -7.07
CA PHE A 131 -3.12 -7.80 -5.62
C PHE A 131 -4.03 -8.97 -5.25
N LYS A 132 -5.20 -9.09 -5.91
CA LYS A 132 -6.12 -10.22 -5.74
C LYS A 132 -5.56 -11.52 -6.32
N LEU A 133 -5.08 -11.49 -7.56
CA LEU A 133 -4.55 -12.67 -8.25
C LEU A 133 -3.37 -13.30 -7.50
N MET A 134 -2.50 -12.49 -6.93
CA MET A 134 -1.39 -12.91 -6.07
C MET A 134 -1.84 -13.32 -4.65
N LYS A 135 -3.12 -13.17 -4.32
CA LYS A 135 -3.70 -13.51 -3.01
C LYS A 135 -2.97 -12.80 -1.84
N ILE A 136 -2.61 -11.54 -2.03
CA ILE A 136 -1.93 -10.75 -1.01
C ILE A 136 -2.87 -10.47 0.15
N GLY A 137 -4.11 -10.08 -0.15
CA GLY A 137 -5.16 -9.84 0.82
C GLY A 137 -6.49 -9.49 0.16
N PRO A 138 -7.53 -9.12 0.91
CA PRO A 138 -8.80 -8.66 0.36
C PRO A 138 -8.69 -7.25 -0.21
N LEU A 139 -9.45 -7.02 -1.28
CA LEU A 139 -9.66 -5.73 -1.92
C LEU A 139 -11.03 -5.18 -1.50
N VAL A 140 -11.08 -3.98 -0.95
CA VAL A 140 -12.28 -3.33 -0.44
C VAL A 140 -12.57 -2.05 -1.24
N GLY A 141 -13.81 -1.73 -1.49
CA GLY A 141 -14.23 -0.48 -2.14
C GLY A 141 -15.14 -0.68 -3.33
N LYS A 142 -14.88 0.00 -4.44
CA LYS A 142 -15.66 -0.10 -5.67
C LYS A 142 -14.80 -0.67 -6.80
N ARG A 143 -15.46 -1.22 -7.84
CA ARG A 143 -14.79 -1.66 -9.06
C ARG A 143 -13.93 -0.53 -9.62
N THR A 144 -12.73 -0.86 -10.05
CA THR A 144 -11.80 0.07 -10.67
C THR A 144 -12.24 0.55 -12.05
N TRP A 145 -11.56 1.51 -12.61
CA TRP A 145 -11.98 2.20 -13.85
C TRP A 145 -12.07 1.28 -15.09
N GLY A 146 -11.09 0.40 -15.29
CA GLY A 146 -11.08 -0.53 -16.41
C GLY A 146 -10.44 0.00 -17.69
N GLY A 147 -9.52 0.91 -17.58
CA GLY A 147 -8.75 1.41 -18.73
C GLY A 147 -7.28 1.04 -18.59
N VAL A 148 -6.87 -0.14 -19.05
CA VAL A 148 -5.52 -0.69 -18.88
C VAL A 148 -4.66 -0.73 -20.14
N ILE A 149 -5.22 -0.37 -21.29
CA ILE A 149 -4.43 -0.28 -22.52
C ILE A 149 -3.26 0.66 -22.36
N GLY A 150 -2.05 0.15 -22.63
CA GLY A 150 -0.83 0.91 -22.51
C GLY A 150 -0.69 1.96 -23.61
N ILE A 151 -0.43 3.19 -23.18
CA ILE A 151 -0.20 4.34 -24.04
C ILE A 151 1.17 4.96 -23.71
N TRP A 152 1.94 5.27 -24.75
CA TRP A 152 3.19 6.01 -24.60
C TRP A 152 3.09 7.31 -25.39
N PRO A 153 3.42 8.47 -24.82
CA PRO A 153 3.41 9.75 -25.53
C PRO A 153 4.62 9.88 -26.46
N ARG A 154 4.78 8.93 -27.40
CA ARG A 154 5.95 8.88 -28.30
C ARG A 154 5.74 9.67 -29.59
N HIS A 155 4.49 9.84 -29.97
CA HIS A 155 4.14 10.42 -31.27
C HIS A 155 3.56 11.81 -31.07
N ARG A 156 4.24 12.79 -31.65
CA ARG A 156 3.80 14.18 -31.63
C ARG A 156 3.43 14.66 -33.01
N LEU A 157 2.34 15.40 -33.10
CA LEU A 157 1.94 16.10 -34.31
C LEU A 157 2.84 17.31 -34.55
N VAL A 158 2.70 17.93 -35.73
CA VAL A 158 3.50 19.08 -36.15
C VAL A 158 3.39 20.26 -35.19
N ASP A 159 2.22 20.41 -34.56
CA ASP A 159 1.94 21.45 -33.55
C ASP A 159 2.39 21.11 -32.13
N GLY A 160 3.05 19.95 -31.93
CA GLY A 160 3.51 19.46 -30.63
C GLY A 160 2.44 18.70 -29.83
N THR A 161 1.23 18.55 -30.34
CA THR A 161 0.18 17.73 -29.70
C THR A 161 0.64 16.27 -29.62
N GLU A 162 0.54 15.67 -28.41
CA GLU A 162 0.85 14.26 -28.20
C GLU A 162 -0.37 13.39 -28.53
N THR A 163 -0.13 12.27 -29.19
CA THR A 163 -1.16 11.26 -29.44
C THR A 163 -1.06 10.14 -28.39
N THR A 164 -2.20 9.75 -27.84
CA THR A 164 -2.31 8.67 -26.85
C THR A 164 -2.91 7.42 -27.49
N GLN A 165 -2.29 6.96 -28.57
CA GLN A 165 -2.76 5.75 -29.24
C GLN A 165 -2.38 4.49 -28.44
N PRO A 166 -3.17 3.42 -28.48
CA PRO A 166 -2.84 2.13 -27.89
C PRO A 166 -1.56 1.54 -28.50
N GLU A 167 -0.63 1.09 -27.65
CA GLU A 167 0.61 0.46 -28.09
C GLU A 167 0.79 -0.96 -27.56
N PHE A 168 0.22 -1.26 -26.37
CA PHE A 168 0.28 -2.58 -25.77
C PHE A 168 -0.94 -2.83 -24.88
N SER A 169 -1.21 -4.09 -24.59
CA SER A 169 -2.34 -4.54 -23.79
C SER A 169 -1.88 -5.54 -22.73
N PHE A 170 -2.72 -5.76 -21.73
CA PHE A 170 -2.45 -6.69 -20.61
C PHE A 170 -3.36 -7.91 -20.72
N TRP A 171 -2.75 -9.07 -20.62
CA TRP A 171 -3.42 -10.35 -20.51
C TRP A 171 -3.14 -10.97 -19.14
N PHE A 172 -4.19 -11.35 -18.41
CA PHE A 172 -4.09 -11.97 -17.11
C PHE A 172 -4.52 -13.44 -17.16
N SER A 173 -3.90 -14.27 -16.33
CA SER A 173 -4.07 -15.73 -16.40
C SER A 173 -5.47 -16.23 -16.00
N ASP A 174 -6.26 -15.42 -15.29
CA ASP A 174 -7.59 -15.72 -14.82
C ASP A 174 -8.71 -15.19 -15.74
N VAL A 175 -8.57 -13.96 -16.23
CA VAL A 175 -9.62 -13.27 -17.00
C VAL A 175 -9.21 -12.90 -18.44
N GLY A 176 -8.00 -13.25 -18.86
CA GLY A 176 -7.48 -12.90 -20.18
C GLY A 176 -7.36 -11.38 -20.36
N TRP A 177 -7.96 -10.85 -21.41
CA TRP A 177 -7.95 -9.41 -21.75
C TRP A 177 -9.02 -8.58 -21.01
N SER A 178 -9.86 -9.22 -20.18
CA SER A 178 -11.13 -8.65 -19.71
C SER A 178 -11.00 -7.61 -18.60
N VAL A 179 -9.83 -7.24 -18.16
CA VAL A 179 -9.64 -6.07 -17.27
C VAL A 179 -9.85 -4.78 -18.06
N GLU A 180 -9.45 -4.76 -19.34
CA GLU A 180 -9.78 -3.64 -20.24
C GLU A 180 -11.29 -3.54 -20.45
N ASN A 181 -11.83 -2.33 -20.37
CA ASN A 181 -13.26 -2.00 -20.44
C ASN A 181 -14.15 -2.59 -19.33
N TYR A 182 -13.56 -3.21 -18.29
CA TYR A 182 -14.33 -3.74 -17.17
C TYR A 182 -13.78 -3.26 -15.81
N GLY A 183 -12.47 -3.33 -15.61
CA GLY A 183 -11.82 -3.06 -14.32
C GLY A 183 -11.69 -4.30 -13.46
N THR A 184 -11.49 -4.07 -12.17
CA THR A 184 -11.34 -5.10 -11.16
C THR A 184 -12.40 -4.94 -10.07
N ASP A 185 -13.22 -5.96 -9.87
CA ASP A 185 -14.19 -5.98 -8.77
C ASP A 185 -13.48 -6.15 -7.43
N PRO A 186 -13.88 -5.39 -6.39
CA PRO A 186 -13.42 -5.64 -5.03
C PRO A 186 -13.96 -6.97 -4.50
N ASP A 187 -13.34 -7.50 -3.43
CA ASP A 187 -13.89 -8.63 -2.69
C ASP A 187 -15.04 -8.21 -1.77
N LEU A 188 -14.98 -6.97 -1.26
CA LEU A 188 -16.05 -6.34 -0.51
C LEU A 188 -16.46 -5.04 -1.21
N ASP A 189 -17.64 -5.06 -1.80
CA ASP A 189 -18.23 -3.87 -2.45
C ASP A 189 -18.76 -2.91 -1.40
N VAL A 190 -18.13 -1.74 -1.28
CA VAL A 190 -18.46 -0.70 -0.31
C VAL A 190 -18.44 0.66 -0.98
N ASP A 191 -19.55 1.38 -0.87
CA ASP A 191 -19.66 2.73 -1.40
C ASP A 191 -19.51 3.79 -0.30
N ASN A 192 -18.91 4.92 -0.66
CA ASN A 192 -18.92 6.14 0.13
C ASN A 192 -20.07 7.03 -0.36
N ALA A 193 -21.27 6.80 0.18
CA ALA A 193 -22.43 7.57 -0.21
C ALA A 193 -22.25 9.08 0.10
N PRO A 194 -22.82 9.99 -0.70
CA PRO A 194 -22.67 11.44 -0.48
C PRO A 194 -23.03 11.90 0.93
N GLN A 195 -24.04 11.30 1.55
CA GLN A 195 -24.44 11.61 2.92
C GLN A 195 -23.39 11.17 3.97
N ASP A 196 -22.69 10.05 3.75
CA ASP A 196 -21.61 9.61 4.63
C ASP A 196 -20.42 10.58 4.53
N THR A 197 -20.05 10.94 3.30
CA THR A 197 -19.01 11.95 3.05
C THR A 197 -19.34 13.31 3.67
N ALA A 198 -20.59 13.76 3.55
CA ALA A 198 -21.05 14.99 4.17
C ALA A 198 -21.01 14.94 5.71
N ALA A 199 -21.18 13.75 6.28
CA ALA A 199 -21.04 13.50 7.72
C ALA A 199 -19.58 13.25 8.16
N GLY A 200 -18.60 13.38 7.27
CA GLY A 200 -17.19 13.14 7.54
C GLY A 200 -16.86 11.66 7.75
N ARG A 201 -17.64 10.74 7.17
CA ARG A 201 -17.44 9.31 7.29
C ARG A 201 -16.86 8.73 6.01
N ASP A 202 -15.88 7.85 6.13
CA ASP A 202 -15.30 7.06 5.06
C ASP A 202 -15.62 5.57 5.28
N ARG A 203 -16.73 5.11 4.68
CA ARG A 203 -17.21 3.72 4.84
C ARG A 203 -16.23 2.70 4.29
N GLN A 204 -15.54 3.05 3.21
CA GLN A 204 -14.52 2.18 2.63
C GLN A 204 -13.36 1.99 3.59
N LEU A 205 -12.84 3.07 4.17
CA LEU A 205 -11.75 3.02 5.13
C LEU A 205 -12.18 2.35 6.44
N GLU A 206 -13.40 2.63 6.93
CA GLU A 206 -14.00 1.95 8.09
C GLU A 206 -14.03 0.43 7.89
N THR A 207 -14.48 -0.02 6.71
CA THR A 207 -14.57 -1.45 6.38
C THR A 207 -13.19 -2.08 6.24
N ALA A 208 -12.25 -1.44 5.54
CA ALA A 208 -10.89 -1.95 5.42
C ALA A 208 -10.21 -2.12 6.78
N LEU A 209 -10.42 -1.17 7.69
CA LEU A 209 -9.89 -1.26 9.05
C LEU A 209 -10.53 -2.43 9.83
N ALA A 210 -11.85 -2.59 9.74
CA ALA A 210 -12.53 -3.70 10.39
C ALA A 210 -12.02 -5.06 9.90
N VAL A 211 -11.86 -5.22 8.58
CA VAL A 211 -11.31 -6.43 7.96
C VAL A 211 -9.85 -6.68 8.39
N ALA A 212 -9.04 -5.63 8.46
CA ALA A 212 -7.65 -5.76 8.91
C ALA A 212 -7.58 -6.24 10.37
N LEU A 213 -8.39 -5.66 11.26
CA LEU A 213 -8.46 -6.05 12.67
C LEU A 213 -8.97 -7.49 12.85
N GLU A 214 -10.04 -7.87 12.15
CA GLU A 214 -10.55 -9.25 12.17
C GLU A 214 -9.46 -10.25 11.76
N ARG A 215 -8.71 -9.96 10.71
CA ARG A 215 -7.61 -10.82 10.24
C ARG A 215 -6.44 -10.90 11.21
N ILE A 216 -6.13 -9.81 11.89
CA ILE A 216 -5.12 -9.79 12.95
C ILE A 216 -5.56 -10.69 14.11
N GLU A 217 -6.82 -10.63 14.54
CA GLU A 217 -7.35 -11.50 15.60
C GLU A 217 -7.38 -12.97 15.19
N ALA A 218 -7.74 -13.26 13.95
CA ALA A 218 -7.78 -14.63 13.43
C ALA A 218 -6.36 -15.25 13.28
N SER A 219 -5.35 -14.43 13.01
CA SER A 219 -3.96 -14.87 12.83
C SER A 219 -2.99 -13.80 13.34
N PRO A 220 -2.78 -13.71 14.66
CA PRO A 220 -1.90 -12.70 15.23
C PRO A 220 -0.46 -12.84 14.72
N PRO A 221 0.19 -11.73 14.35
CA PRO A 221 1.58 -11.76 13.93
C PRO A 221 2.50 -12.26 15.04
N LYS A 222 3.46 -13.12 14.68
CA LYS A 222 4.37 -13.73 15.66
C LYS A 222 5.64 -12.91 15.82
N ARG A 223 5.91 -12.48 17.05
CA ARG A 223 7.18 -11.84 17.43
C ARG A 223 8.13 -12.88 18.04
N PRO A 224 9.45 -12.75 17.81
CA PRO A 224 10.41 -13.65 18.43
C PRO A 224 10.39 -13.47 19.95
N ALA A 225 10.28 -14.58 20.68
CA ALA A 225 10.47 -14.57 22.12
C ALA A 225 11.97 -14.50 22.44
N PRO A 226 12.42 -13.55 23.28
CA PRO A 226 13.81 -13.52 23.71
C PRO A 226 14.16 -14.84 24.40
N GLN A 227 15.23 -15.48 23.96
CA GLN A 227 15.78 -16.66 24.63
C GLN A 227 17.16 -16.31 25.19
N PRO A 228 17.55 -16.92 26.30
CA PRO A 228 18.92 -16.78 26.81
C PRO A 228 19.90 -17.20 25.72
N ARG A 229 20.90 -16.38 25.46
CA ARG A 229 21.96 -16.75 24.52
C ARG A 229 22.73 -17.93 25.09
N PRO A 230 23.08 -18.95 24.29
CA PRO A 230 23.90 -20.05 24.74
C PRO A 230 25.27 -19.51 25.19
N VAL A 231 25.72 -19.95 26.35
CA VAL A 231 27.07 -19.65 26.85
C VAL A 231 28.04 -20.61 26.15
N LEU A 232 28.70 -20.08 25.12
CA LEU A 232 29.72 -20.82 24.36
C LEU A 232 31.11 -20.56 24.93
N ALA A 233 31.24 -20.63 26.28
CA ALA A 233 32.55 -20.57 26.91
C ALA A 233 33.40 -21.77 26.45
N PRO A 234 34.68 -21.59 26.08
CA PRO A 234 35.58 -22.71 25.85
C PRO A 234 35.59 -23.63 27.05
N GLY A 235 35.56 -24.94 26.80
CA GLY A 235 35.74 -25.91 27.85
C GLY A 235 37.11 -25.73 28.54
N PRO A 236 37.33 -26.32 29.72
CA PRO A 236 38.62 -26.26 30.39
C PRO A 236 39.71 -26.78 29.45
N LEU A 237 40.83 -26.06 29.40
CA LEU A 237 42.00 -26.51 28.64
C LEU A 237 42.48 -27.86 29.15
N PRO A 238 42.90 -28.78 28.29
CA PRO A 238 43.49 -30.02 28.77
C PRO A 238 44.72 -29.74 29.59
N PRO A 239 45.05 -30.57 30.59
CA PRO A 239 46.22 -30.40 31.40
C PRO A 239 47.47 -30.37 30.54
N ARG A 240 48.38 -29.45 30.82
CA ARG A 240 49.70 -29.40 30.17
C ARG A 240 50.42 -30.69 30.47
N ARG A 241 50.88 -31.39 29.46
CA ARG A 241 51.79 -32.55 29.58
C ARG A 241 53.17 -32.06 29.95
#